data_ba798352348a87a10c52bddd68fd7015
#
_entry.id   ba798352348a87a10c52bddd68fd7015
#
_cell.length_a   1.000
_cell.length_b   1.000
_cell.length_c   1.000
_cell.angle_alpha   90.00
_cell.angle_beta   90.00
_cell.angle_gamma   90.00
#
_symmetry.space_group_name_H-M   'P 1'
#
loop_
_entity.id
_entity.type
_entity.pdbx_description
1 polymer ?
#
loop_
_entity_poly.entity_id
_entity_poly.type
_entity_poly.pdbx_seq_one_letter_code
_entity_poly.pdbx_strand_id
1 'polypeptide(L)'
;FRVDIDEYDRKLLEILGKRMKVADKIGALKKEKNVAVLQNKRWNEILGKMILDGEEKGLSEEFILKIFKAIHQESISHQEKIINGN
;
A
#
# COMPACT_ATOMS: atom_id res chain seq x y z
N PHE A 1 -2.03 20.42 19.66
CA PHE A 1 -1.38 19.18 19.17
C PHE A 1 -2.39 18.12 18.74
N ARG A 2 -3.47 17.96 19.51
CA ARG A 2 -4.51 16.98 19.17
C ARG A 2 -5.18 17.30 17.83
N VAL A 3 -5.45 18.58 17.56
CA VAL A 3 -6.05 19.03 16.30
C VAL A 3 -5.14 18.69 15.12
N ASP A 4 -3.83 18.89 15.30
CA ASP A 4 -2.85 18.60 14.26
C ASP A 4 -2.80 17.09 13.95
N ILE A 5 -2.81 16.25 14.98
CA ILE A 5 -2.79 14.80 14.81
C ILE A 5 -4.06 14.32 14.12
N ASP A 6 -5.22 14.82 14.53
CA ASP A 6 -6.50 14.44 13.92
C ASP A 6 -6.53 14.80 12.44
N GLU A 7 -5.98 15.96 12.07
CA GLU A 7 -5.92 16.38 10.67
C GLU A 7 -4.99 15.48 9.87
N TYR A 8 -3.82 15.14 10.41
CA TYR A 8 -2.89 14.24 9.73
C TYR A 8 -3.47 12.83 9.60
N ASP A 9 -4.17 12.34 10.61
CA ASP A 9 -4.82 11.04 10.54
C ASP A 9 -5.89 11.01 9.44
N ARG A 10 -6.68 12.09 9.33
CA ARG A 10 -7.68 12.21 8.27
C ARG A 10 -7.03 12.19 6.89
N LYS A 11 -5.94 12.93 6.72
CA LYS A 11 -5.19 12.95 5.46
C LYS A 11 -4.61 11.58 5.13
N LEU A 12 -4.09 10.89 6.14
CA LEU A 12 -3.56 9.54 5.97
C LEU A 12 -4.65 8.58 5.48
N LEU A 13 -5.83 8.62 6.08
CA LEU A 13 -6.96 7.79 5.67
C LEU A 13 -7.39 8.10 4.23
N GLU A 14 -7.43 9.37 3.85
CA GLU A 14 -7.73 9.78 2.48
C GLU A 14 -6.73 9.20 1.49
N ILE A 15 -5.44 9.27 1.82
CA ILE A 15 -4.37 8.75 0.97
C ILE A 15 -4.46 7.23 0.85
N LEU A 16 -4.67 6.54 1.96
CA LEU A 16 -4.83 5.09 1.96
C LEU A 16 -6.04 4.65 1.13
N GLY A 17 -7.16 5.38 1.25
CA GLY A 17 -8.35 5.11 0.45
C GLY A 17 -8.09 5.27 -1.05
N LYS A 18 -7.39 6.32 -1.43
CA LYS A 18 -7.02 6.56 -2.84
C LYS A 18 -6.09 5.45 -3.35
N ARG A 19 -5.14 5.05 -2.52
CA ARG A 19 -4.21 3.98 -2.85
C ARG A 19 -4.94 2.66 -3.12
N MET A 20 -5.96 2.35 -2.31
CA MET A 20 -6.74 1.12 -2.49
C MET A 20 -7.63 1.17 -3.75
N LYS A 21 -8.13 2.35 -4.12
CA LYS A 21 -8.84 2.51 -5.39
C LYS A 21 -7.94 2.23 -6.59
N VAL A 22 -6.67 2.65 -6.50
CA VAL A 22 -5.67 2.32 -7.54
C VAL A 22 -5.38 0.83 -7.53
N ALA A 23 -5.30 0.19 -6.36
CA ALA A 23 -5.13 -1.26 -6.26
C ALA A 23 -6.28 -2.01 -6.94
N ASP A 24 -7.51 -1.53 -6.80
CA ASP A 24 -8.68 -2.11 -7.50
C ASP A 24 -8.51 -2.03 -9.02
N LYS A 25 -8.05 -0.91 -9.53
CA LYS A 25 -7.77 -0.72 -10.97
C LYS A 25 -6.66 -1.66 -11.45
N ILE A 26 -5.61 -1.81 -10.64
CA ILE A 26 -4.51 -2.72 -10.94
C ILE A 26 -5.02 -4.16 -10.96
N GLY A 27 -5.89 -4.53 -10.02
CA GLY A 27 -6.51 -5.85 -9.98
C GLY A 27 -7.31 -6.13 -11.25
N ALA A 28 -8.10 -5.17 -11.72
CA ALA A 28 -8.86 -5.29 -12.94
C ALA A 28 -7.95 -5.49 -14.16
N LEU A 29 -6.84 -4.75 -14.22
CA LEU A 29 -5.86 -4.88 -15.30
C LEU A 29 -5.17 -6.24 -15.29
N LYS A 30 -4.77 -6.71 -14.10
CA LYS A 30 -4.13 -8.02 -13.95
C LYS A 30 -5.08 -9.16 -14.31
N LYS A 31 -6.36 -9.03 -13.97
CA LYS A 31 -7.38 -10.00 -14.35
C LYS A 31 -7.49 -10.10 -15.87
N GLU A 32 -7.59 -8.96 -16.54
CA GLU A 32 -7.69 -8.87 -17.99
C GLU A 32 -6.48 -9.48 -18.67
N LYS A 33 -5.29 -9.19 -18.16
CA LYS A 33 -4.02 -9.64 -18.75
C LYS A 33 -3.50 -10.96 -18.20
N ASN A 34 -4.23 -11.55 -17.26
CA ASN A 34 -3.87 -12.81 -16.62
C ASN A 34 -2.46 -12.77 -16.00
N VAL A 35 -2.17 -11.67 -15.28
CA VAL A 35 -0.89 -11.45 -14.60
C VAL A 35 -1.03 -11.76 -13.12
N ALA A 36 0.03 -12.30 -12.50
CA ALA A 36 0.03 -12.63 -11.08
C ALA A 36 -0.12 -11.38 -10.20
N VAL A 37 -0.90 -11.51 -9.12
CA VAL A 37 -1.11 -10.44 -8.15
C VAL A 37 0.18 -10.14 -7.39
N LEU A 38 0.83 -11.20 -6.87
CA LEU A 38 2.03 -11.08 -6.07
C LEU A 38 3.29 -11.06 -6.95
N GLN A 39 4.06 -9.98 -6.85
CA GLN A 39 5.33 -9.82 -7.58
C GLN A 39 6.41 -9.49 -6.55
N ASN A 40 7.04 -10.52 -5.99
CA ASN A 40 7.99 -10.39 -4.88
C ASN A 40 9.17 -9.47 -5.17
N LYS A 41 9.74 -9.54 -6.36
CA LYS A 41 10.86 -8.67 -6.74
C LYS A 41 10.46 -7.19 -6.68
N ARG A 42 9.32 -6.87 -7.26
CA ARG A 42 8.78 -5.51 -7.26
C ARG A 42 8.52 -5.01 -5.84
N TRP A 43 7.95 -5.88 -5.00
CA TRP A 43 7.67 -5.58 -3.61
C TRP A 43 8.95 -5.25 -2.83
N ASN A 44 9.99 -6.08 -3.00
CA ASN A 44 11.25 -5.86 -2.31
C ASN A 44 11.93 -4.55 -2.72
N GLU A 45 11.87 -4.19 -4.00
CA GLU A 45 12.40 -2.93 -4.51
C GLU A 45 11.68 -1.72 -3.89
N ILE A 46 10.35 -1.77 -3.85
CA ILE A 46 9.54 -0.71 -3.26
C ILE A 46 9.85 -0.57 -1.78
N LEU A 47 9.91 -1.68 -1.07
CA LEU A 47 10.16 -1.69 0.37
C LEU A 47 11.51 -1.06 0.71
N GLY A 48 12.56 -1.37 -0.06
CA GLY A 48 13.87 -0.77 0.12
C GLY A 48 13.84 0.74 0.00
N LYS A 49 13.14 1.26 -0.99
CA LYS A 49 12.99 2.71 -1.18
C LYS A 49 12.21 3.35 -0.04
N MET A 50 11.15 2.69 0.42
CA MET A 50 10.33 3.21 1.51
C MET A 50 11.12 3.29 2.82
N ILE A 51 11.99 2.34 3.09
CA ILE A 51 12.85 2.35 4.26
C ILE A 51 13.77 3.57 4.22
N LEU A 52 14.43 3.81 3.11
CA LEU A 52 15.33 4.96 2.95
C LEU A 52 14.59 6.29 3.09
N ASP A 53 13.46 6.45 2.40
CA ASP A 53 12.65 7.66 2.48
C ASP A 53 12.11 7.88 3.89
N GLY A 54 11.70 6.82 4.55
CA GLY A 54 11.17 6.89 5.91
C GLY A 54 12.21 7.34 6.91
N GLU A 55 13.45 6.85 6.79
CA GLU A 55 14.54 7.24 7.67
C GLU A 55 14.80 8.74 7.59
N GLU A 56 14.77 9.33 6.39
CA GLU A 56 14.93 10.76 6.20
C GLU A 56 13.83 11.57 6.91
N LYS A 57 12.67 10.97 7.12
CA LYS A 57 11.52 11.61 7.76
C LYS A 57 11.39 11.25 9.25
N GLY A 58 12.41 10.61 9.81
CA GLY A 58 12.42 10.25 11.22
C GLY A 58 11.63 9.00 11.56
N LEU A 59 11.35 8.15 10.58
CA LEU A 59 10.60 6.90 10.77
C LEU A 59 11.57 5.72 10.81
N SER A 60 11.39 4.84 11.79
CA SER A 60 12.28 3.68 11.95
C SER A 60 12.01 2.64 10.87
N GLU A 61 13.03 1.85 10.54
CA GLU A 61 12.89 0.74 9.59
C GLU A 61 11.83 -0.24 10.05
N GLU A 62 11.81 -0.58 11.34
CA GLU A 62 10.83 -1.51 11.90
C GLU A 62 9.39 -1.02 11.66
N PHE A 63 9.14 0.27 11.91
CA PHE A 63 7.83 0.86 11.67
C PHE A 63 7.44 0.81 10.19
N ILE A 64 8.37 1.18 9.30
CA ILE A 64 8.14 1.16 7.86
C ILE A 64 7.82 -0.27 7.38
N LEU A 65 8.56 -1.26 7.85
CA LEU A 65 8.30 -2.66 7.50
C LEU A 65 6.90 -3.09 7.91
N LYS A 66 6.48 -2.75 9.12
CA LYS A 66 5.16 -3.13 9.63
C LYS A 66 4.03 -2.46 8.86
N ILE A 67 4.12 -1.15 8.67
CA ILE A 67 3.03 -0.40 8.03
C ILE A 67 2.91 -0.74 6.54
N PHE A 68 4.03 -0.86 5.82
CA PHE A 68 3.98 -1.16 4.40
C PHE A 68 3.63 -2.62 4.11
N LYS A 69 3.96 -3.55 5.01
CA LYS A 69 3.45 -4.92 4.93
C LYS A 69 1.92 -4.94 5.05
N ALA A 70 1.37 -4.17 5.99
CA ALA A 70 -0.08 -4.08 6.18
C ALA A 70 -0.75 -3.47 4.95
N ILE A 71 -0.20 -2.39 4.41
CA ILE A 71 -0.71 -1.72 3.22
C ILE A 71 -0.64 -2.66 2.01
N HIS A 72 0.47 -3.37 1.86
CA HIS A 72 0.67 -4.34 0.77
C HIS A 72 -0.35 -5.47 0.84
N GLN A 73 -0.58 -6.01 2.03
CA GLN A 73 -1.57 -7.08 2.23
C GLN A 73 -2.97 -6.61 1.89
N GLU A 74 -3.34 -5.40 2.27
CA GLU A 74 -4.65 -4.83 1.94
C GLU A 74 -4.78 -4.64 0.42
N SER A 75 -3.72 -4.16 -0.22
CA SER A 75 -3.68 -3.99 -1.68
C SER A 75 -3.89 -5.33 -2.40
N ILE A 76 -3.21 -6.39 -1.93
CA ILE A 76 -3.37 -7.75 -2.48
C ILE A 76 -4.81 -8.21 -2.30
N SER A 77 -5.40 -8.00 -1.12
CA SER A 77 -6.79 -8.39 -0.85
C SER A 77 -7.76 -7.71 -1.80
N HIS A 78 -7.57 -6.41 -2.07
CA HIS A 78 -8.39 -5.68 -3.04
C HIS A 78 -8.25 -6.27 -4.45
N GLN A 79 -7.03 -6.54 -4.89
CA GLN A 79 -6.78 -7.11 -6.21
C GLN A 79 -7.39 -8.49 -6.36
N GLU A 80 -7.25 -9.34 -5.33
CA GLU A 80 -7.81 -10.68 -5.35
C GLU A 80 -9.34 -10.68 -5.41
N LYS A 81 -10.00 -9.77 -4.70
CA LYS A 81 -11.46 -9.64 -4.76
C LYS A 81 -11.93 -9.27 -6.17
N ILE A 82 -11.23 -8.36 -6.83
CA ILE A 82 -11.53 -7.98 -8.21
C ILE A 82 -11.34 -9.17 -9.16
N ILE A 83 -10.23 -9.87 -9.03
CA ILE A 83 -9.90 -11.03 -9.88
C ILE A 83 -10.89 -12.16 -9.68
N ASN A 84 -11.29 -12.43 -8.44
CA ASN A 84 -12.22 -13.51 -8.11
C ASN A 84 -13.69 -13.13 -8.32
N GLY A 85 -13.98 -11.91 -8.73
CA GLY A 85 -15.33 -11.46 -9.00
C GLY A 85 -16.19 -11.20 -7.77
N ASN A 86 -15.55 -10.91 -6.63
CA ASN A 86 -16.27 -10.64 -5.37
C ASN A 86 -16.34 -9.15 -5.06
#